data_2894d327c1dc70c570aa8cc5bf2889ef
#
_entry.id   2894d327c1dc70c570aa8cc5bf2889ef
#
_cell.length_a   1.000
_cell.length_b   1.000
_cell.length_c   1.000
_cell.angle_alpha   90.00
_cell.angle_beta   90.00
_cell.angle_gamma   90.00
#
_symmetry.space_group_name_H-M   'P 1'
#
loop_
_entity.id
_entity.type
_entity.pdbx_description
1 polymer ?
#
loop_
_entity_poly.entity_id
_entity_poly.type
_entity_poly.pdbx_seq_one_letter_code
_entity_poly.pdbx_strand_id
1 'polypeptide(L)'
;MPGMRLVLTADTHVPKRARDLPGPLWAAIEAADLVVHAGDWVDEALLDAMTARSRRLIGVYGNNDGPALRARLPEVARVELDGLRVAVVHETGPRTGREKRCAARFPDVDLLVFGHSHIPWDTEAPGGLRLLNPGSPTDRRSQPHATYLTAEVQAGTLTEVQLHRLPRLPRP
;
A
#
# COMPACT_ATOMS: atom_id res chain seq x y z
N MET A 1 -22.53 3.37 12.44
CA MET A 1 -21.61 2.22 12.24
C MET A 1 -20.20 2.74 12.00
N PRO A 2 -19.20 2.27 12.71
CA PRO A 2 -17.83 2.64 12.40
C PRO A 2 -17.45 2.14 11.00
N GLY A 3 -16.66 2.91 10.30
CA GLY A 3 -16.13 2.51 9.00
C GLY A 3 -15.11 1.38 9.09
N MET A 4 -14.84 0.74 7.95
CA MET A 4 -13.76 -0.24 7.83
C MET A 4 -12.41 0.48 7.88
N ARG A 5 -11.54 0.07 8.77
CA ARG A 5 -10.20 0.67 8.94
C ARG A 5 -9.18 -0.02 8.05
N LEU A 6 -8.48 0.79 7.26
CA LEU A 6 -7.44 0.33 6.34
C LEU A 6 -6.06 0.76 6.80
N VAL A 7 -5.07 -0.10 6.56
CA VAL A 7 -3.65 0.25 6.55
C VAL A 7 -3.12 -0.01 5.15
N LEU A 8 -2.44 0.98 4.57
CA LEU A 8 -1.81 0.87 3.26
C LEU A 8 -0.29 0.97 3.43
N THR A 9 0.43 0.02 2.88
CA THR A 9 1.89 -0.01 2.87
C THR A 9 2.42 -0.55 1.54
N ALA A 10 3.69 -0.32 1.26
CA ALA A 10 4.38 -0.77 0.07
C ALA A 10 5.89 -0.69 0.27
N ASP A 11 6.65 -1.35 -0.61
CA ASP A 11 8.11 -1.19 -0.69
C ASP A 11 8.81 -1.45 0.65
N THR A 12 8.43 -2.51 1.32
CA THR A 12 8.95 -2.87 2.64
C THR A 12 10.37 -3.42 2.60
N HIS A 13 10.75 -4.13 1.53
CA HIS A 13 12.10 -4.67 1.30
C HIS A 13 12.72 -5.35 2.54
N VAL A 14 11.93 -6.08 3.31
CA VAL A 14 12.39 -6.84 4.48
C VAL A 14 12.85 -8.24 4.03
N PRO A 15 14.00 -8.72 4.46
CA PRO A 15 14.97 -8.16 5.42
C PRO A 15 16.08 -7.32 4.78
N LYS A 16 16.01 -7.07 3.48
CA LYS A 16 17.13 -6.49 2.70
C LYS A 16 17.45 -5.05 3.11
N ARG A 17 16.41 -4.23 3.35
CA ARG A 17 16.56 -2.81 3.72
C ARG A 17 16.26 -2.53 5.20
N ALA A 18 15.58 -3.44 5.85
CA ALA A 18 15.28 -3.40 7.27
C ALA A 18 15.11 -4.83 7.77
N ARG A 19 15.43 -5.08 9.03
CA ARG A 19 15.28 -6.42 9.62
C ARG A 19 13.83 -6.80 9.81
N ASP A 20 12.98 -5.82 10.09
CA ASP A 20 11.56 -5.99 10.34
C ASP A 20 10.82 -4.68 10.06
N LEU A 21 9.50 -4.73 10.05
CA LEU A 21 8.67 -3.54 10.01
C LEU A 21 8.76 -2.77 11.32
N PRO A 22 8.63 -1.43 11.29
CA PRO A 22 8.56 -0.63 12.52
C PRO A 22 7.42 -1.07 13.44
N GLY A 23 7.65 -1.03 14.76
CA GLY A 23 6.64 -1.39 15.76
C GLY A 23 5.30 -0.67 15.60
N PRO A 24 5.27 0.66 15.36
CA PRO A 24 4.02 1.38 15.12
C PRO A 24 3.23 0.86 13.93
N LEU A 25 3.90 0.42 12.85
CA LEU A 25 3.22 -0.16 11.69
C LEU A 25 2.64 -1.53 12.04
N TRP A 26 3.37 -2.39 12.75
CA TRP A 26 2.83 -3.67 13.22
C TRP A 26 1.58 -3.49 14.09
N ALA A 27 1.60 -2.52 15.00
CA ALA A 27 0.43 -2.20 15.83
C ALA A 27 -0.77 -1.75 14.97
N ALA A 28 -0.53 -0.92 13.96
CA ALA A 28 -1.57 -0.48 13.03
C ALA A 28 -2.14 -1.65 12.20
N ILE A 29 -1.27 -2.55 11.72
CA ILE A 29 -1.67 -3.75 10.97
C ILE A 29 -2.59 -4.64 11.82
N GLU A 30 -2.24 -4.89 13.07
CA GLU A 30 -3.02 -5.73 13.98
C GLU A 30 -4.38 -5.10 14.33
N ALA A 31 -4.46 -3.78 14.36
CA ALA A 31 -5.67 -3.04 14.66
C ALA A 31 -6.61 -2.82 13.45
N ALA A 32 -6.09 -2.96 12.23
CA ALA A 32 -6.84 -2.71 11.00
C ALA A 32 -7.84 -3.84 10.67
N ASP A 33 -8.90 -3.49 9.98
CA ASP A 33 -9.84 -4.46 9.40
C ASP A 33 -9.27 -5.06 8.11
N LEU A 34 -8.53 -4.27 7.34
CA LEU A 34 -7.88 -4.67 6.11
C LEU A 34 -6.51 -4.01 5.98
N VAL A 35 -5.52 -4.78 5.56
CA VAL A 35 -4.18 -4.31 5.20
C VAL A 35 -3.98 -4.47 3.70
N VAL A 36 -3.46 -3.44 3.05
CA VAL A 36 -3.08 -3.46 1.63
C VAL A 36 -1.57 -3.28 1.52
N HIS A 37 -0.92 -4.16 0.78
CA HIS A 37 0.51 -4.06 0.45
C HIS A 37 0.72 -4.00 -1.06
N ALA A 38 1.25 -2.91 -1.55
CA ALA A 38 1.37 -2.63 -2.98
C ALA A 38 2.70 -3.08 -3.62
N GLY A 39 3.31 -4.15 -3.08
CA GLY A 39 4.46 -4.82 -3.72
C GLY A 39 5.83 -4.43 -3.18
N ASP A 40 6.83 -5.17 -3.64
CA ASP A 40 8.22 -5.14 -3.16
C ASP A 40 8.35 -5.57 -1.70
N TRP A 41 7.93 -6.81 -1.46
CA TRP A 41 8.07 -7.54 -0.21
C TRP A 41 9.50 -8.03 0.00
N VAL A 42 10.04 -8.63 -1.05
CA VAL A 42 11.37 -9.27 -1.17
C VAL A 42 11.41 -10.69 -0.62
N ASP A 43 10.80 -10.95 0.55
CA ASP A 43 10.83 -12.28 1.19
C ASP A 43 9.43 -12.77 1.54
N GLU A 44 9.17 -14.05 1.31
CA GLU A 44 7.93 -14.73 1.69
C GLU A 44 7.67 -14.71 3.21
N ALA A 45 8.72 -14.67 4.02
CA ALA A 45 8.58 -14.62 5.48
C ALA A 45 7.79 -13.40 5.94
N LEU A 46 7.95 -12.25 5.28
CA LEU A 46 7.16 -11.06 5.59
C LEU A 46 5.69 -11.25 5.18
N LEU A 47 5.44 -11.84 4.02
CA LEU A 47 4.07 -12.16 3.58
C LEU A 47 3.38 -13.08 4.59
N ASP A 48 4.08 -14.11 5.06
CA ASP A 48 3.56 -15.05 6.07
C ASP A 48 3.26 -14.34 7.40
N ALA A 49 4.18 -13.50 7.87
CA ALA A 49 4.00 -12.73 9.10
C ALA A 49 2.84 -11.75 9.02
N MET A 50 2.72 -11.03 7.91
CA MET A 50 1.61 -10.09 7.71
C MET A 50 0.27 -10.81 7.58
N THR A 51 0.24 -11.95 6.89
CA THR A 51 -0.97 -12.79 6.79
C THR A 51 -1.42 -13.27 8.17
N ALA A 52 -0.47 -13.72 9.01
CA ALA A 52 -0.78 -14.21 10.35
C ALA A 52 -1.27 -13.12 11.32
N ARG A 53 -0.77 -11.87 11.16
CA ARG A 53 -1.02 -10.79 12.09
C ARG A 53 -2.11 -9.81 11.64
N SER A 54 -2.56 -9.88 10.38
CA SER A 54 -3.67 -9.07 9.88
C SER A 54 -4.99 -9.85 9.90
N ARG A 55 -6.10 -9.15 10.02
CA ARG A 55 -7.44 -9.76 9.89
C ARG A 55 -7.72 -10.14 8.43
N ARG A 56 -7.35 -9.27 7.51
CA ARG A 56 -7.43 -9.50 6.07
C ARG A 56 -6.28 -8.77 5.40
N LEU A 57 -5.61 -9.44 4.47
CA LEU A 57 -4.50 -8.90 3.71
C LEU A 57 -4.79 -8.99 2.21
N ILE A 58 -4.62 -7.88 1.52
CA ILE A 58 -4.61 -7.82 0.05
C ILE A 58 -3.24 -7.33 -0.37
N GLY A 59 -2.58 -8.07 -1.25
CA GLY A 59 -1.25 -7.73 -1.72
C GLY A 59 -1.07 -8.02 -3.20
N VAL A 60 -0.10 -7.35 -3.79
CA VAL A 60 0.41 -7.59 -5.13
C VAL A 60 1.92 -7.77 -5.07
N TYR A 61 2.51 -8.40 -6.09
CA TYR A 61 3.96 -8.43 -6.20
C TYR A 61 4.50 -7.15 -6.86
N GLY A 62 5.74 -6.82 -6.54
CA GLY A 62 6.49 -5.74 -7.17
C GLY A 62 7.64 -6.26 -8.04
N ASN A 63 8.39 -5.34 -8.64
CA ASN A 63 9.49 -5.67 -9.55
C ASN A 63 10.66 -6.37 -8.85
N ASN A 64 10.83 -6.19 -7.54
CA ASN A 64 11.86 -6.86 -6.74
C ASN A 64 11.40 -8.20 -6.15
N ASP A 65 10.17 -8.62 -6.40
CA ASP A 65 9.63 -9.86 -5.88
C ASP A 65 9.90 -11.02 -6.84
N GLY A 66 10.48 -12.09 -6.30
CA GLY A 66 10.89 -13.25 -7.05
C GLY A 66 9.76 -14.24 -7.37
N PRO A 67 10.09 -15.39 -8.00
CA PRO A 67 9.10 -16.37 -8.46
C PRO A 67 8.18 -16.90 -7.36
N ALA A 68 8.69 -17.12 -6.16
CA ALA A 68 7.90 -17.63 -5.04
C ALA A 68 6.79 -16.66 -4.61
N LEU A 69 7.09 -15.36 -4.50
CA LEU A 69 6.10 -14.32 -4.21
C LEU A 69 5.12 -14.14 -5.38
N ARG A 70 5.61 -14.16 -6.60
CA ARG A 70 4.77 -14.03 -7.80
C ARG A 70 3.80 -15.21 -7.97
N ALA A 71 4.14 -16.38 -7.46
CA ALA A 71 3.24 -17.52 -7.43
C ALA A 71 2.10 -17.37 -6.42
N ARG A 72 2.28 -16.56 -5.39
CA ARG A 72 1.33 -16.35 -4.29
C ARG A 72 0.51 -15.07 -4.43
N LEU A 73 1.00 -14.09 -5.17
CA LEU A 73 0.41 -12.75 -5.29
C LEU A 73 0.13 -12.40 -6.75
N PRO A 74 -0.97 -11.71 -7.05
CA PRO A 74 -1.23 -11.20 -8.40
C PRO A 74 -0.40 -9.95 -8.70
N GLU A 75 -0.29 -9.59 -9.96
CA GLU A 75 0.23 -8.30 -10.40
C GLU A 75 -0.73 -7.15 -10.05
N VAL A 76 -2.02 -7.38 -10.27
CA VAL A 76 -3.11 -6.44 -9.96
C VAL A 76 -4.13 -7.17 -9.10
N ALA A 77 -4.47 -6.59 -7.96
CA ALA A 77 -5.57 -7.05 -7.12
C ALA A 77 -6.75 -6.08 -7.24
N ARG A 78 -7.95 -6.63 -7.26
CA ARG A 78 -9.20 -5.85 -7.28
C ARG A 78 -10.10 -6.34 -6.17
N VAL A 79 -10.72 -5.42 -5.45
CA VAL A 79 -11.66 -5.73 -4.36
C VAL A 79 -12.70 -4.63 -4.27
N GLU A 80 -13.89 -4.99 -3.85
CA GLU A 80 -14.92 -4.04 -3.46
C GLU A 80 -15.06 -4.04 -1.94
N LEU A 81 -14.96 -2.85 -1.34
CA LEU A 81 -15.02 -2.64 0.09
C LEU A 81 -16.22 -1.75 0.41
N ASP A 82 -17.27 -2.32 0.91
CA ASP A 82 -18.51 -1.59 1.28
C ASP A 82 -18.96 -0.63 0.16
N GLY A 83 -18.93 -1.08 -1.10
CA GLY A 83 -19.28 -0.30 -2.27
C GLY A 83 -18.14 0.50 -2.92
N LEU A 84 -16.99 0.63 -2.28
CA LEU A 84 -15.81 1.27 -2.85
C LEU A 84 -15.03 0.28 -3.72
N ARG A 85 -14.83 0.59 -4.99
CA ARG A 85 -14.08 -0.26 -5.93
C ARG A 85 -12.60 0.09 -5.85
N VAL A 86 -11.79 -0.86 -5.41
CA VAL A 86 -10.36 -0.68 -5.14
C VAL A 86 -9.53 -1.55 -6.07
N ALA A 87 -8.48 -0.99 -6.63
CA ALA A 87 -7.41 -1.72 -7.29
C ALA A 87 -6.07 -1.46 -6.62
N VAL A 88 -5.20 -2.45 -6.65
CA VAL A 88 -3.83 -2.37 -6.14
C VAL A 88 -2.88 -2.82 -7.25
N VAL A 89 -1.84 -2.03 -7.50
CA VAL A 89 -0.80 -2.33 -8.46
C VAL A 89 0.52 -1.77 -7.95
N HIS A 90 1.64 -2.43 -8.23
CA HIS A 90 2.92 -1.93 -7.74
C HIS A 90 3.36 -0.67 -8.47
N GLU A 91 3.29 -0.66 -9.81
CA GLU A 91 3.87 0.39 -10.64
C GLU A 91 2.83 1.07 -11.53
N THR A 92 2.87 2.39 -11.57
CA THR A 92 1.99 3.23 -12.41
C THR A 92 2.75 3.98 -13.50
N GLY A 93 4.05 3.72 -13.68
CA GLY A 93 4.91 4.41 -14.62
C GLY A 93 5.34 5.81 -14.16
N PRO A 94 5.81 6.66 -15.07
CA PRO A 94 6.35 7.98 -14.73
C PRO A 94 5.35 8.88 -14.01
N ARG A 95 5.89 9.81 -13.22
CA ARG A 95 5.10 10.82 -12.50
C ARG A 95 4.25 11.67 -13.45
N THR A 96 4.84 12.11 -14.54
CA THR A 96 4.13 12.94 -15.55
C THR A 96 3.02 12.14 -16.23
N GLY A 97 1.79 12.67 -16.20
CA GLY A 97 0.62 12.04 -16.81
C GLY A 97 0.06 10.83 -16.05
N ARG A 98 0.49 10.62 -14.81
CA ARG A 98 0.05 9.48 -13.98
C ARG A 98 -1.46 9.41 -13.83
N GLU A 99 -2.09 10.51 -13.47
CA GLU A 99 -3.54 10.56 -13.23
C GLU A 99 -4.33 10.16 -14.47
N LYS A 100 -4.00 10.73 -15.62
CA LYS A 100 -4.66 10.42 -16.88
C LYS A 100 -4.45 8.96 -17.30
N ARG A 101 -3.22 8.49 -17.19
CA ARG A 101 -2.87 7.09 -17.53
C ARG A 101 -3.56 6.09 -16.63
N CYS A 102 -3.60 6.34 -15.32
CA CYS A 102 -4.28 5.47 -14.36
C CYS A 102 -5.79 5.49 -14.55
N ALA A 103 -6.40 6.65 -14.82
CA ALA A 103 -7.82 6.72 -15.12
C ALA A 103 -8.20 5.91 -16.37
N ALA A 104 -7.35 5.93 -17.39
CA ALA A 104 -7.56 5.13 -18.61
C ALA A 104 -7.41 3.62 -18.36
N ARG A 105 -6.45 3.23 -17.52
CA ARG A 105 -6.20 1.81 -17.17
C ARG A 105 -7.26 1.23 -16.24
N PHE A 106 -7.80 2.05 -15.33
CA PHE A 106 -8.75 1.65 -14.29
C PHE A 106 -10.04 2.47 -14.33
N PRO A 107 -10.81 2.42 -15.43
CA PRO A 107 -11.98 3.29 -15.60
C PRO A 107 -13.14 2.95 -14.65
N ASP A 108 -13.13 1.77 -14.06
CA ASP A 108 -14.15 1.22 -13.16
C ASP A 108 -13.72 1.22 -11.68
N VAL A 109 -12.65 1.92 -11.32
CA VAL A 109 -12.05 1.92 -9.99
C VAL A 109 -12.21 3.29 -9.33
N ASP A 110 -12.51 3.30 -8.04
CA ASP A 110 -12.66 4.50 -7.23
C ASP A 110 -11.35 4.86 -6.50
N LEU A 111 -10.59 3.86 -6.08
CA LEU A 111 -9.31 4.00 -5.38
C LEU A 111 -8.26 3.09 -6.00
N LEU A 112 -7.14 3.66 -6.41
CA LEU A 112 -5.94 2.94 -6.82
C LEU A 112 -4.83 3.13 -5.79
N VAL A 113 -4.35 2.02 -5.21
CA VAL A 113 -3.19 2.00 -4.32
C VAL A 113 -1.99 1.48 -5.11
N PHE A 114 -0.88 2.18 -5.03
CA PHE A 114 0.36 1.82 -5.74
C PHE A 114 1.60 2.09 -4.90
N GLY A 115 2.75 1.63 -5.36
CA GLY A 115 4.04 1.77 -4.70
C GLY A 115 5.15 2.17 -5.66
N HIS A 116 6.26 1.47 -5.59
CA HIS A 116 7.44 1.55 -6.44
C HIS A 116 8.33 2.78 -6.22
N SER A 117 7.77 3.98 -6.17
CA SER A 117 8.54 5.21 -6.06
C SER A 117 9.10 5.48 -4.66
N HIS A 118 8.55 4.86 -3.62
CA HIS A 118 8.77 5.17 -2.20
C HIS A 118 8.33 6.61 -1.82
N ILE A 119 7.62 7.29 -2.69
CA ILE A 119 7.19 8.69 -2.51
C ILE A 119 5.70 8.70 -2.16
N PRO A 120 5.30 9.22 -1.00
CA PRO A 120 3.89 9.41 -0.68
C PRO A 120 3.17 10.21 -1.75
N TRP A 121 1.98 9.76 -2.12
CA TRP A 121 1.19 10.37 -3.19
C TRP A 121 -0.29 10.33 -2.84
N ASP A 122 -0.98 11.44 -3.07
CA ASP A 122 -2.42 11.54 -2.88
C ASP A 122 -2.98 12.55 -3.88
N THR A 123 -3.55 12.03 -4.97
CA THR A 123 -4.14 12.86 -6.02
C THR A 123 -5.45 12.27 -6.50
N GLU A 124 -6.24 13.10 -7.17
CA GLU A 124 -7.48 12.70 -7.83
C GLU A 124 -7.32 12.87 -9.35
N ALA A 125 -7.65 11.81 -10.08
CA ALA A 125 -7.63 11.80 -11.53
C ALA A 125 -8.95 12.34 -12.10
N PRO A 126 -8.96 12.76 -13.39
CA PRO A 126 -10.22 13.07 -14.07
C PRO A 126 -11.20 11.90 -13.98
N GLY A 127 -12.45 12.18 -13.61
CA GLY A 127 -13.47 11.15 -13.40
C GLY A 127 -13.57 10.62 -11.97
N GLY A 128 -12.71 11.09 -11.05
CA GLY A 128 -12.84 10.84 -9.61
C GLY A 128 -11.98 9.70 -9.04
N LEU A 129 -11.19 9.01 -9.86
CA LEU A 129 -10.25 7.99 -9.36
C LEU A 129 -9.24 8.65 -8.42
N ARG A 130 -9.18 8.19 -7.18
CA ARG A 130 -8.16 8.62 -6.23
C ARG A 130 -6.94 7.70 -6.28
N LEU A 131 -5.75 8.30 -6.33
CA LEU A 131 -4.47 7.62 -6.35
C LEU A 131 -3.76 7.81 -5.01
N LEU A 132 -3.42 6.71 -4.34
CA LEU A 132 -2.68 6.74 -3.09
C LEU A 132 -1.42 5.89 -3.17
N ASN A 133 -0.28 6.47 -2.79
CA ASN A 133 0.96 5.76 -2.52
C ASN A 133 1.35 5.99 -1.06
N PRO A 134 1.48 4.93 -0.26
CA PRO A 134 1.81 5.08 1.16
C PRO A 134 3.28 5.45 1.42
N GLY A 135 4.12 5.50 0.40
CA GLY A 135 5.56 5.57 0.57
C GLY A 135 6.13 4.23 1.07
N SER A 136 7.34 4.26 1.61
CA SER A 136 7.96 3.08 2.22
C SER A 136 8.09 3.27 3.73
N PRO A 137 7.73 2.25 4.55
CA PRO A 137 7.89 2.32 6.00
C PRO A 137 9.31 1.99 6.47
N THR A 138 10.18 1.55 5.56
CA THR A 138 11.50 1.00 5.87
C THR A 138 12.61 1.64 5.04
N ASP A 139 12.41 1.79 3.73
CA ASP A 139 13.39 2.33 2.78
C ASP A 139 12.90 3.68 2.24
N ARG A 140 13.10 4.74 3.00
CA ARG A 140 12.62 6.09 2.64
C ARG A 140 13.36 6.72 1.46
N ARG A 141 14.50 6.16 1.04
CA ARG A 141 15.38 6.76 0.01
C ARG A 141 15.69 8.23 0.32
N SER A 142 15.38 9.15 -0.60
CA SER A 142 15.58 10.59 -0.42
C SER A 142 14.45 11.30 0.34
N GLN A 143 13.40 10.59 0.73
CA GLN A 143 12.30 11.19 1.48
C GLN A 143 12.72 11.53 2.92
N PRO A 144 12.15 12.59 3.53
CA PRO A 144 12.50 12.98 4.90
C PRO A 144 12.07 11.96 5.95
N HIS A 145 11.03 11.18 5.67
CA HIS A 145 10.47 10.19 6.59
C HIS A 145 10.13 8.88 5.88
N ALA A 146 10.26 7.77 6.59
CA ALA A 146 9.54 6.55 6.28
C ALA A 146 8.07 6.73 6.65
N THR A 147 7.16 6.14 5.87
CA THR A 147 5.73 6.44 5.97
C THR A 147 4.85 5.22 5.73
N TYR A 148 3.61 5.30 6.16
CA TYR A 148 2.49 4.46 5.75
C TYR A 148 1.20 5.27 5.80
N LEU A 149 0.12 4.77 5.21
CA LEU A 149 -1.19 5.41 5.22
C LEU A 149 -2.19 4.61 6.05
N THR A 150 -3.10 5.32 6.70
CA THR A 150 -4.35 4.77 7.21
C THR A 150 -5.52 5.48 6.58
N ALA A 151 -6.65 4.80 6.49
CA ALA A 151 -7.89 5.37 5.97
C ALA A 151 -9.09 4.59 6.52
N GLU A 152 -10.29 5.12 6.30
CA GLU A 152 -11.54 4.43 6.58
C GLU A 152 -12.40 4.37 5.32
N VAL A 153 -13.16 3.28 5.19
CA VAL A 153 -14.19 3.14 4.17
C VAL A 153 -15.53 3.02 4.85
N GLN A 154 -16.48 3.86 4.44
CA GLN A 154 -17.86 3.82 4.94
C GLN A 154 -18.81 4.17 3.81
N ALA A 155 -19.77 3.28 3.55
CA ALA A 155 -20.82 3.47 2.55
C ALA A 155 -20.27 3.89 1.18
N GLY A 156 -19.23 3.19 0.69
CA GLY A 156 -18.60 3.43 -0.61
C GLY A 156 -17.69 4.66 -0.66
N THR A 157 -17.43 5.31 0.46
CA THR A 157 -16.61 6.52 0.52
C THR A 157 -15.36 6.29 1.35
N LEU A 158 -14.22 6.71 0.80
CA LEU A 158 -12.94 6.73 1.51
C LEU A 158 -12.84 8.03 2.32
N THR A 159 -12.58 7.90 3.63
CA THR A 159 -12.46 9.01 4.57
C THR A 159 -11.25 8.83 5.47
N GLU A 160 -10.91 9.86 6.26
CA GLU A 160 -9.86 9.81 7.28
C GLU A 160 -8.51 9.34 6.74
N VAL A 161 -8.15 9.77 5.54
CA VAL A 161 -6.84 9.44 4.94
C VAL A 161 -5.75 10.21 5.69
N GLN A 162 -4.84 9.47 6.32
CA GLN A 162 -3.74 10.04 7.10
C GLN A 162 -2.41 9.43 6.69
N LEU A 163 -1.44 10.30 6.43
CA LEU A 163 -0.04 9.90 6.25
C LEU A 163 0.65 9.89 7.61
N HIS A 164 1.17 8.71 7.99
CA HIS A 164 1.94 8.53 9.22
C HIS A 164 3.42 8.60 8.91
N ARG A 165 4.12 9.51 9.59
CA ARG A 165 5.56 9.65 9.52
C ARG A 165 6.19 8.86 10.65
N LEU A 166 7.05 7.92 10.29
CA LEU A 166 7.75 7.08 11.27
C LEU A 166 9.00 7.79 11.77
N PRO A 167 9.36 7.62 13.06
CA PRO A 167 10.61 8.15 13.57
C PRO A 167 11.79 7.49 12.84
N ARG A 168 12.89 8.22 12.68
CA ARG A 168 14.12 7.64 12.14
C ARG A 168 14.61 6.57 13.11
N LEU A 169 14.74 5.35 12.58
CA LEU A 169 15.44 4.30 13.32
C LEU A 169 16.92 4.64 13.37
N PRO A 170 17.63 4.32 14.49
CA PRO A 170 19.08 4.42 14.52
C PRO A 170 19.66 3.58 13.41
N ARG A 171 20.69 4.10 12.72
CA ARG A 171 21.43 3.29 11.76
C ARG A 171 22.08 2.13 12.52
N PRO A 172 22.07 0.92 11.93
CA PRO A 172 22.77 -0.22 12.53
C PRO A 172 24.25 0.04 12.63
#